data_77d2340556962953e72d27f955490c06
#
_entry.id   77d2340556962953e72d27f955490c06
#
_cell.length_a   1.000
_cell.length_b   1.000
_cell.length_c   1.000
_cell.angle_alpha   90.00
_cell.angle_beta   90.00
_cell.angle_gamma   90.00
#
_symmetry.space_group_name_H-M   'P 1'
#
loop_
_entity.id
_entity.type
_entity.pdbx_description
1 polymer ?
#
loop_
_entity_poly.entity_id
_entity_poly.type
_entity_poly.pdbx_seq_one_letter_code
_entity_poly.pdbx_strand_id
1 'polypeptide(L)'
;MKRIYRTYILWIAVLLICLLAGCHSGDTPSEETLPDTAVPQETLPVANPSTVPDTVPESEEDTEPETFPEVELPFTPLSKDLPIVSVNTSGVAVDSKEYVDMTLTLANAEEPLVEVGGSIRLRGNSTYKFPKKPYRIKLDQKHSFFGLDKAKSWVLLADWLDPSTLHNYAALTLAATSEHFDFVPTPYKVDLYLNGEYAGVYTLCEQVQENEGRLDLEIEIKRSMKDLEDYNFLICMNYNAPEKPGAEEGVTYFYLSNCERYFELEYPTKEDFPSEAQFNTFFKAMEDYMRETVSAFQQSNRHYLSKNVDMDTLIDFFIVDQIMGERDHHWKSVFMYYKGAEGDPKLHFGPPWDYDFCMFTQWTGEPNEEFDLSNDFNPHEASVFFTPFLNSAYYTRKVWTRYETHFSGALEEVIAKVEAYAEAMPSSLQMNQDTWYADKPDITEDNVDFFIKYLKKRKSTLDREWG
;
A
#
# COMPACT_ATOMS: atom_id res chain seq x y z
N MET A 1 20.77 -7.88 -29.00
CA MET A 1 20.45 -9.17 -28.38
C MET A 1 21.48 -10.31 -28.59
N LYS A 2 22.18 -10.51 -29.70
CA LYS A 2 23.14 -11.62 -29.88
C LYS A 2 24.52 -11.48 -29.20
N ARG A 3 24.83 -10.35 -28.58
CA ARG A 3 26.13 -10.09 -27.92
C ARG A 3 26.11 -10.34 -26.39
N ILE A 4 24.93 -10.32 -25.78
CA ILE A 4 24.75 -10.49 -24.33
C ILE A 4 24.74 -11.97 -23.94
N TYR A 5 24.21 -12.86 -24.80
CA TYR A 5 24.19 -14.30 -24.54
C TYR A 5 25.57 -15.00 -24.53
N ARG A 6 26.60 -14.40 -25.15
CA ARG A 6 27.94 -14.99 -25.15
C ARG A 6 28.71 -14.80 -23.86
N THR A 7 28.38 -13.77 -23.09
CA THR A 7 29.06 -13.49 -21.81
C THR A 7 28.53 -14.36 -20.67
N TYR A 8 27.27 -14.73 -20.69
CA TYR A 8 26.66 -15.60 -19.68
C TYR A 8 27.13 -17.09 -19.79
N ILE A 9 27.34 -17.59 -20.97
CA ILE A 9 27.84 -18.96 -21.16
C ILE A 9 29.30 -19.12 -20.67
N LEU A 10 30.11 -18.05 -20.71
CA LEU A 10 31.48 -18.09 -20.21
C LEU A 10 31.54 -18.11 -18.67
N TRP A 11 30.62 -17.49 -17.98
CA TRP A 11 30.57 -17.46 -16.50
C TRP A 11 30.06 -18.77 -15.91
N ILE A 12 29.12 -19.44 -16.55
CA ILE A 12 28.66 -20.79 -16.14
C ILE A 12 29.74 -21.84 -16.33
N ALA A 13 30.54 -21.73 -17.37
CA ALA A 13 31.67 -22.66 -17.60
C ALA A 13 32.81 -22.49 -16.57
N VAL A 14 33.05 -21.31 -16.08
CA VAL A 14 34.04 -21.01 -15.01
C VAL A 14 33.57 -21.53 -13.66
N LEU A 15 32.28 -21.43 -13.34
CA LEU A 15 31.72 -21.96 -12.08
C LEU A 15 31.73 -23.50 -12.03
N LEU A 16 31.54 -24.21 -13.16
CA LEU A 16 31.58 -25.66 -13.21
C LEU A 16 33.00 -26.23 -13.09
N ILE A 17 34.03 -25.49 -13.48
CA ILE A 17 35.43 -25.90 -13.35
C ILE A 17 35.94 -25.80 -11.92
N CYS A 18 35.42 -24.85 -11.12
CA CYS A 18 35.77 -24.71 -9.69
C CYS A 18 35.11 -25.77 -8.79
N LEU A 19 34.03 -26.43 -9.23
CA LEU A 19 33.36 -27.49 -8.48
C LEU A 19 33.98 -28.89 -8.65
N LEU A 20 34.90 -29.09 -9.60
CA LEU A 20 35.53 -30.38 -9.85
C LEU A 20 36.94 -30.52 -9.27
N ALA A 21 37.48 -29.51 -8.58
CA ALA A 21 38.85 -29.52 -8.07
C ALA A 21 38.99 -29.66 -6.53
N GLY A 22 37.91 -29.95 -5.82
CA GLY A 22 37.90 -30.02 -4.36
C GLY A 22 37.35 -31.29 -3.74
N CYS A 23 37.94 -32.43 -4.05
CA CYS A 23 37.71 -33.66 -3.27
C CYS A 23 39.06 -34.27 -2.89
N HIS A 24 39.49 -34.10 -1.63
CA HIS A 24 40.15 -35.17 -0.89
C HIS A 24 40.32 -34.86 0.61
N SER A 25 40.03 -35.91 1.43
CA SER A 25 40.35 -36.16 2.86
C SER A 25 39.64 -35.31 3.89
N GLY A 26 38.71 -35.81 4.67
CA GLY A 26 38.86 -36.86 5.68
C GLY A 26 38.77 -36.24 7.07
N ASP A 27 37.69 -36.48 7.76
CA ASP A 27 37.58 -36.87 9.17
C ASP A 27 36.16 -36.55 9.72
N THR A 28 35.47 -37.59 10.14
CA THR A 28 34.23 -37.57 10.94
C THR A 28 34.53 -37.31 12.40
N PRO A 29 33.79 -36.48 13.08
CA PRO A 29 33.58 -36.56 14.51
C PRO A 29 32.16 -37.08 14.87
N SER A 30 32.17 -37.97 15.80
CA SER A 30 31.11 -38.67 16.51
C SER A 30 29.90 -37.86 16.97
N GLU A 31 28.73 -38.51 16.90
CA GLU A 31 27.48 -38.16 17.56
C GLU A 31 27.65 -38.00 19.07
N GLU A 32 27.31 -36.84 19.60
CA GLU A 32 26.97 -36.68 21.04
C GLU A 32 25.44 -36.55 21.17
N THR A 33 24.88 -37.57 21.79
CA THR A 33 23.48 -37.62 22.25
C THR A 33 23.27 -36.69 23.45
N LEU A 34 22.37 -35.73 23.34
CA LEU A 34 21.86 -34.95 24.46
C LEU A 34 20.59 -35.59 25.03
N PRO A 35 20.38 -35.53 26.35
CA PRO A 35 19.32 -36.28 27.00
C PRO A 35 17.95 -35.62 26.92
N ASP A 36 16.98 -36.50 26.80
CA ASP A 36 15.53 -36.30 26.83
C ASP A 36 15.09 -35.68 28.16
N THR A 37 14.60 -34.44 28.14
CA THR A 37 13.87 -33.87 29.28
C THR A 37 12.43 -33.64 28.87
N ALA A 38 11.56 -34.52 29.36
CA ALA A 38 10.12 -34.43 29.27
C ALA A 38 9.58 -33.17 29.95
N VAL A 39 8.84 -32.35 29.22
CA VAL A 39 8.01 -31.25 29.75
C VAL A 39 6.59 -31.79 29.95
N PRO A 40 5.92 -31.52 31.09
CA PRO A 40 4.60 -32.04 31.39
C PRO A 40 3.52 -31.36 30.48
N GLN A 41 2.67 -32.17 29.87
CA GLN A 41 1.45 -31.72 29.21
C GLN A 41 0.43 -31.25 30.25
N GLU A 42 0.09 -29.98 30.27
CA GLU A 42 -1.14 -29.49 30.88
C GLU A 42 -2.31 -29.71 29.90
N THR A 43 -3.26 -30.54 30.35
CA THR A 43 -4.51 -30.82 29.68
C THR A 43 -5.48 -29.66 29.88
N LEU A 44 -5.84 -28.94 28.85
CA LEU A 44 -6.98 -28.01 28.82
C LEU A 44 -8.29 -28.81 28.65
N PRO A 45 -9.41 -28.38 29.24
CA PRO A 45 -10.65 -29.13 29.24
C PRO A 45 -11.35 -29.02 27.86
N VAL A 46 -11.77 -30.19 27.38
CA VAL A 46 -12.60 -30.35 26.16
C VAL A 46 -14.00 -29.79 26.44
N ALA A 47 -14.40 -28.77 25.67
CA ALA A 47 -15.79 -28.31 25.64
C ALA A 47 -16.63 -29.23 24.73
N ASN A 48 -17.73 -29.73 25.27
CA ASN A 48 -18.71 -30.56 24.57
C ASN A 48 -19.41 -29.80 23.43
N PRO A 49 -19.64 -30.41 22.29
CA PRO A 49 -20.45 -29.82 21.23
C PRO A 49 -21.92 -29.88 21.59
N SER A 50 -22.57 -28.73 21.82
CA SER A 50 -24.00 -28.61 21.92
C SER A 50 -24.62 -28.55 20.53
N THR A 51 -25.47 -29.48 20.28
CA THR A 51 -26.58 -29.58 19.30
C THR A 51 -26.94 -28.30 18.53
N VAL A 52 -26.74 -28.35 17.21
CA VAL A 52 -27.32 -27.47 16.21
C VAL A 52 -28.80 -27.86 16.03
N PRO A 53 -29.78 -26.96 16.08
CA PRO A 53 -31.13 -27.21 15.62
C PRO A 53 -31.17 -27.04 14.10
N ASP A 54 -31.56 -28.12 13.40
CA ASP A 54 -32.06 -28.08 12.04
C ASP A 54 -33.35 -27.24 11.99
N THR A 55 -33.30 -26.03 11.49
CA THR A 55 -34.41 -25.35 10.84
C THR A 55 -33.85 -24.35 9.86
N VAL A 56 -33.92 -24.69 8.58
CA VAL A 56 -33.79 -23.76 7.44
C VAL A 56 -35.10 -22.95 7.42
N PRO A 57 -35.08 -21.63 7.53
CA PRO A 57 -36.17 -20.81 7.07
C PRO A 57 -35.97 -20.52 5.59
N GLU A 58 -36.80 -21.14 4.73
CA GLU A 58 -37.16 -20.54 3.45
C GLU A 58 -37.85 -19.20 3.73
N SER A 59 -37.20 -18.10 3.36
CA SER A 59 -37.88 -16.90 2.87
C SER A 59 -36.85 -16.11 2.08
N GLU A 60 -37.03 -16.12 0.76
CA GLU A 60 -36.60 -15.01 -0.08
C GLU A 60 -37.32 -13.75 0.44
N GLU A 61 -36.73 -13.05 1.37
CA GLU A 61 -37.07 -11.66 1.62
C GLU A 61 -36.51 -10.85 0.45
N ASP A 62 -37.43 -10.36 -0.40
CA ASP A 62 -37.21 -9.23 -1.27
C ASP A 62 -36.68 -8.09 -0.38
N THR A 63 -35.37 -7.94 -0.25
CA THR A 63 -34.74 -6.76 0.37
C THR A 63 -35.03 -5.59 -0.57
N GLU A 64 -35.98 -4.72 -0.15
CA GLU A 64 -36.12 -3.42 -0.79
C GLU A 64 -34.74 -2.75 -0.84
N PRO A 65 -34.38 -2.09 -1.95
CA PRO A 65 -33.10 -1.42 -2.07
C PRO A 65 -32.95 -0.41 -0.91
N GLU A 66 -31.83 -0.46 -0.20
CA GLU A 66 -31.52 0.47 0.89
C GLU A 66 -31.61 1.89 0.34
N THR A 67 -32.58 2.68 0.85
CA THR A 67 -32.73 4.08 0.48
C THR A 67 -31.95 4.93 1.46
N PHE A 68 -30.84 5.50 1.02
CA PHE A 68 -30.07 6.46 1.80
C PHE A 68 -30.84 7.78 2.02
N PRO A 69 -30.50 8.56 3.07
CA PRO A 69 -31.07 9.88 3.27
C PRO A 69 -30.88 10.76 2.03
N GLU A 70 -31.98 11.33 1.50
CA GLU A 70 -31.91 12.17 0.31
C GLU A 70 -31.26 13.51 0.63
N VAL A 71 -30.17 13.81 -0.09
CA VAL A 71 -29.48 15.11 -0.03
C VAL A 71 -29.68 15.83 -1.35
N GLU A 72 -30.19 17.06 -1.29
CA GLU A 72 -30.39 17.88 -2.46
C GLU A 72 -29.03 18.39 -3.01
N LEU A 73 -28.76 18.10 -4.27
CA LEU A 73 -27.57 18.59 -4.99
C LEU A 73 -28.00 19.72 -5.96
N PRO A 74 -27.14 20.70 -6.23
CA PRO A 74 -27.44 21.80 -7.16
C PRO A 74 -27.46 21.38 -8.65
N PHE A 75 -27.32 20.08 -8.91
CA PHE A 75 -27.33 19.47 -10.24
C PHE A 75 -27.98 18.08 -10.15
N THR A 76 -28.35 17.51 -11.28
CA THR A 76 -28.82 16.12 -11.35
C THR A 76 -27.62 15.19 -11.59
N PRO A 77 -27.32 14.27 -10.67
CA PRO A 77 -26.25 13.27 -10.88
C PRO A 77 -26.53 12.39 -12.11
N LEU A 78 -25.46 12.05 -12.84
CA LEU A 78 -25.55 11.18 -14.01
C LEU A 78 -25.72 9.70 -13.64
N SER A 79 -25.27 9.31 -12.43
CA SER A 79 -25.44 7.99 -11.85
C SER A 79 -25.73 8.12 -10.34
N LYS A 80 -26.25 7.05 -9.78
CA LYS A 80 -26.39 6.81 -8.33
C LYS A 80 -25.80 5.46 -7.92
N ASP A 81 -24.94 4.88 -8.75
CA ASP A 81 -24.30 3.60 -8.43
C ASP A 81 -23.32 3.75 -7.25
N LEU A 82 -22.68 4.91 -7.16
CA LEU A 82 -21.69 5.22 -6.13
C LEU A 82 -22.14 6.38 -5.23
N PRO A 83 -21.59 6.50 -4.01
CA PRO A 83 -21.66 7.74 -3.24
C PRO A 83 -21.11 8.92 -4.05
N ILE A 84 -21.72 10.10 -3.88
CA ILE A 84 -21.39 11.29 -4.65
C ILE A 84 -20.66 12.28 -3.74
N VAL A 85 -19.43 12.63 -4.11
CA VAL A 85 -18.67 13.72 -3.50
C VAL A 85 -18.82 14.94 -4.40
N SER A 86 -19.55 15.96 -3.93
CA SER A 86 -19.69 17.24 -4.61
C SER A 86 -18.83 18.30 -3.94
N VAL A 87 -17.88 18.85 -4.66
CA VAL A 87 -16.98 19.91 -4.21
C VAL A 87 -17.29 21.20 -4.94
N ASN A 88 -17.55 22.26 -4.21
CA ASN A 88 -17.81 23.59 -4.74
C ASN A 88 -16.72 24.56 -4.27
N THR A 89 -15.95 25.09 -5.21
CA THR A 89 -14.88 26.07 -5.01
C THR A 89 -15.32 27.50 -5.40
N SER A 90 -16.61 27.73 -5.57
CA SER A 90 -17.16 28.98 -6.12
C SER A 90 -16.59 29.36 -7.49
N GLY A 91 -16.26 28.35 -8.30
CA GLY A 91 -15.69 28.51 -9.64
C GLY A 91 -14.18 28.78 -9.67
N VAL A 92 -13.49 28.77 -8.54
CA VAL A 92 -12.03 28.86 -8.50
C VAL A 92 -11.42 27.55 -8.98
N ALA A 93 -10.48 27.61 -9.93
CA ALA A 93 -9.82 26.42 -10.44
C ALA A 93 -8.88 25.80 -9.39
N VAL A 94 -8.87 24.46 -9.32
CA VAL A 94 -7.91 23.68 -8.50
C VAL A 94 -6.84 23.14 -9.42
N ASP A 95 -5.82 23.93 -9.71
CA ASP A 95 -4.79 23.66 -10.73
C ASP A 95 -3.35 23.63 -10.19
N SER A 96 -3.19 23.79 -8.88
CA SER A 96 -1.89 23.82 -8.21
C SER A 96 -1.92 23.06 -6.86
N LYS A 97 -0.76 23.00 -6.19
CA LYS A 97 -0.64 22.49 -4.82
C LYS A 97 -1.00 23.50 -3.73
N GLU A 98 -1.45 24.72 -4.12
CA GLU A 98 -2.02 25.69 -3.19
C GLU A 98 -3.46 25.33 -2.86
N TYR A 99 -3.84 25.54 -1.60
CA TYR A 99 -5.21 25.27 -1.15
C TYR A 99 -6.19 26.32 -1.67
N VAL A 100 -7.32 25.85 -2.18
CA VAL A 100 -8.48 26.64 -2.59
C VAL A 100 -9.61 26.34 -1.61
N ASP A 101 -10.28 27.37 -1.08
CA ASP A 101 -11.44 27.20 -0.22
C ASP A 101 -12.57 26.47 -0.94
N MET A 102 -13.26 25.59 -0.22
CA MET A 102 -14.37 24.80 -0.77
C MET A 102 -15.48 24.54 0.25
N THR A 103 -16.64 24.16 -0.25
CA THR A 103 -17.63 23.38 0.49
C THR A 103 -17.74 21.99 -0.13
N LEU A 104 -17.98 20.98 0.73
CA LEU A 104 -18.10 19.58 0.31
C LEU A 104 -19.47 19.04 0.77
N THR A 105 -20.14 18.34 -0.14
CA THR A 105 -21.33 17.54 0.14
C THR A 105 -21.06 16.09 -0.22
N LEU A 106 -21.33 15.16 0.71
CA LEU A 106 -21.41 13.72 0.46
C LEU A 106 -22.88 13.34 0.38
N ALA A 107 -23.32 12.89 -0.77
CA ALA A 107 -24.69 12.44 -1.01
C ALA A 107 -24.69 10.96 -1.43
N ASN A 108 -25.87 10.33 -1.48
CA ASN A 108 -26.03 8.92 -1.80
C ASN A 108 -25.13 8.04 -0.90
N ALA A 109 -25.17 8.30 0.40
CA ALA A 109 -24.39 7.61 1.43
C ALA A 109 -25.26 7.45 2.69
N GLU A 110 -24.97 6.45 3.50
CA GLU A 110 -25.69 6.17 4.75
C GLU A 110 -25.61 7.37 5.73
N GLU A 111 -24.40 7.92 5.87
CA GLU A 111 -24.14 9.11 6.68
C GLU A 111 -23.71 10.28 5.76
N PRO A 112 -24.66 11.06 5.22
CA PRO A 112 -24.35 12.14 4.31
C PRO A 112 -23.72 13.33 5.04
N LEU A 113 -22.91 14.10 4.33
CA LEU A 113 -22.37 15.39 4.77
C LEU A 113 -22.95 16.50 3.89
N VAL A 114 -23.36 17.60 4.46
CA VAL A 114 -23.98 18.72 3.71
C VAL A 114 -23.18 19.99 3.92
N GLU A 115 -22.66 20.57 2.83
CA GLU A 115 -21.97 21.86 2.80
C GLU A 115 -20.88 22.03 3.87
N VAL A 116 -20.07 20.97 4.08
CA VAL A 116 -18.95 21.03 5.03
C VAL A 116 -17.84 21.91 4.45
N GLY A 117 -17.42 22.91 5.25
CA GLY A 117 -16.33 23.82 4.90
C GLY A 117 -14.97 23.17 4.93
N GLY A 118 -14.07 23.64 4.07
CA GLY A 118 -12.69 23.17 4.00
C GLY A 118 -11.92 23.77 2.83
N SER A 119 -10.84 23.12 2.47
CA SER A 119 -10.01 23.49 1.33
C SER A 119 -9.56 22.26 0.54
N ILE A 120 -9.27 22.44 -0.73
CA ILE A 120 -8.84 21.40 -1.68
C ILE A 120 -7.63 21.86 -2.46
N ARG A 121 -6.71 20.95 -2.79
CA ARG A 121 -5.55 21.20 -3.66
C ARG A 121 -5.19 19.98 -4.49
N LEU A 122 -4.37 20.17 -5.51
CA LEU A 122 -3.74 19.04 -6.18
C LEU A 122 -2.78 18.32 -5.23
N ARG A 123 -2.63 17.00 -5.46
CA ARG A 123 -1.65 16.16 -4.75
C ARG A 123 -0.83 15.30 -5.73
N GLY A 124 0.12 14.56 -5.16
CA GLY A 124 0.97 13.62 -5.89
C GLY A 124 2.24 14.27 -6.46
N ASN A 125 3.22 13.44 -6.80
CA ASN A 125 4.54 13.86 -7.28
C ASN A 125 4.60 13.98 -8.81
N SER A 126 4.04 13.01 -9.53
CA SER A 126 3.89 12.99 -10.99
C SER A 126 2.43 13.07 -11.40
N THR A 127 1.54 12.46 -10.63
CA THR A 127 0.13 12.26 -10.96
C THR A 127 -0.66 13.57 -11.07
N TYR A 128 -0.25 14.66 -10.36
CA TYR A 128 -0.86 15.98 -10.52
C TYR A 128 -0.72 16.55 -11.95
N LYS A 129 0.16 15.99 -12.79
CA LYS A 129 0.37 16.38 -14.20
C LYS A 129 -0.57 15.65 -15.16
N PHE A 130 -1.14 14.52 -14.74
CA PHE A 130 -2.04 13.74 -15.58
C PHE A 130 -3.36 14.49 -15.86
N PRO A 131 -4.11 14.15 -16.91
CA PRO A 131 -5.38 14.80 -17.21
C PRO A 131 -6.38 14.72 -16.06
N LYS A 132 -6.63 13.54 -15.51
CA LYS A 132 -7.47 13.31 -14.34
C LYS A 132 -6.64 13.59 -13.07
N LYS A 133 -7.03 14.58 -12.29
CA LYS A 133 -6.23 15.14 -11.19
C LYS A 133 -6.55 14.48 -9.86
N PRO A 134 -5.56 14.03 -9.08
CA PRO A 134 -5.78 13.64 -7.69
C PRO A 134 -5.82 14.85 -6.77
N TYR A 135 -6.63 14.77 -5.70
CA TYR A 135 -6.84 15.88 -4.78
C TYR A 135 -6.52 15.49 -3.33
N ARG A 136 -6.10 16.49 -2.55
CA ARG A 136 -6.08 16.45 -1.09
C ARG A 136 -7.13 17.43 -0.57
N ILE A 137 -7.96 16.94 0.33
CA ILE A 137 -9.00 17.70 1.04
C ILE A 137 -8.52 17.93 2.46
N LYS A 138 -8.73 19.16 2.96
CA LYS A 138 -8.54 19.53 4.37
C LYS A 138 -9.78 20.21 4.87
N LEU A 139 -10.58 19.51 5.66
CA LEU A 139 -11.82 20.04 6.25
C LEU A 139 -11.52 20.98 7.41
N ASP A 140 -12.40 21.95 7.66
CA ASP A 140 -12.28 22.89 8.78
C ASP A 140 -12.44 22.18 10.12
N GLN A 141 -13.33 21.20 10.19
CA GLN A 141 -13.58 20.35 11.34
C GLN A 141 -13.32 18.87 10.99
N LYS A 142 -13.09 18.04 12.02
CA LYS A 142 -12.97 16.58 11.84
C LYS A 142 -14.34 16.00 11.46
N HIS A 143 -14.46 15.36 10.32
CA HIS A 143 -15.63 14.60 9.86
C HIS A 143 -15.26 13.15 9.55
N SER A 144 -16.25 12.26 9.70
CA SER A 144 -16.20 10.88 9.23
C SER A 144 -16.71 10.81 7.80
N PHE A 145 -16.10 9.94 7.00
CA PHE A 145 -16.66 9.42 5.75
C PHE A 145 -16.90 7.93 5.94
N PHE A 146 -18.09 7.46 5.62
CA PHE A 146 -18.43 6.02 5.65
C PHE A 146 -18.16 5.32 7.00
N GLY A 147 -18.38 6.00 8.11
CA GLY A 147 -18.13 5.45 9.44
C GLY A 147 -16.67 5.38 9.88
N LEU A 148 -15.72 5.84 9.05
CA LEU A 148 -14.30 5.90 9.40
C LEU A 148 -14.01 6.93 10.49
N ASP A 149 -12.86 6.82 11.15
CA ASP A 149 -12.44 7.74 12.19
C ASP A 149 -12.40 9.20 11.70
N LYS A 150 -12.93 10.09 12.53
CA LYS A 150 -13.06 11.50 12.19
C LYS A 150 -11.71 12.17 11.98
N ALA A 151 -11.51 12.74 10.81
CA ALA A 151 -10.30 13.48 10.47
C ALA A 151 -10.58 14.72 9.64
N LYS A 152 -9.57 15.60 9.54
CA LYS A 152 -9.62 16.77 8.66
C LYS A 152 -9.07 16.45 7.27
N SER A 153 -8.05 15.61 7.16
CA SER A 153 -7.35 15.34 5.91
C SER A 153 -7.84 14.06 5.25
N TRP A 154 -8.24 14.17 3.99
CA TRP A 154 -8.70 13.07 3.15
C TRP A 154 -8.10 13.21 1.76
N VAL A 155 -8.08 12.12 0.99
CA VAL A 155 -7.58 12.13 -0.38
C VAL A 155 -8.59 11.55 -1.35
N LEU A 156 -8.57 12.10 -2.56
CA LEU A 156 -9.25 11.59 -3.73
C LEU A 156 -8.18 11.16 -4.73
N LEU A 157 -7.93 9.85 -4.81
CA LEU A 157 -6.99 9.27 -5.77
C LEU A 157 -7.67 9.19 -7.12
N ALA A 158 -6.98 9.63 -8.16
CA ALA A 158 -7.55 9.71 -9.51
C ALA A 158 -7.55 8.36 -10.24
N ASP A 159 -6.70 7.42 -9.82
CA ASP A 159 -6.51 6.11 -10.46
C ASP A 159 -6.29 6.24 -11.98
N TRP A 160 -5.50 7.26 -12.41
CA TRP A 160 -5.32 7.57 -13.83
C TRP A 160 -4.61 6.46 -14.62
N LEU A 161 -3.67 5.75 -13.98
CA LEU A 161 -2.93 4.65 -14.61
C LEU A 161 -3.70 3.33 -14.56
N ASP A 162 -4.85 3.33 -13.90
CA ASP A 162 -5.77 2.20 -13.76
C ASP A 162 -7.14 2.53 -14.35
N PRO A 163 -7.39 2.21 -15.61
CA PRO A 163 -8.72 2.42 -16.20
C PRO A 163 -9.85 1.59 -15.57
N SER A 164 -9.52 0.47 -14.88
CA SER A 164 -10.51 -0.28 -14.10
C SER A 164 -10.93 0.47 -12.83
N THR A 165 -10.10 1.38 -12.35
CA THR A 165 -10.23 2.11 -11.07
C THR A 165 -10.19 1.23 -9.81
N LEU A 166 -9.85 -0.05 -9.92
CA LEU A 166 -9.98 -1.05 -8.85
C LEU A 166 -8.65 -1.52 -8.25
N HIS A 167 -7.49 -1.09 -8.79
CA HIS A 167 -6.20 -1.53 -8.29
C HIS A 167 -5.98 -1.12 -6.82
N ASN A 168 -6.13 0.18 -6.50
CA ASN A 168 -6.03 0.65 -5.12
C ASN A 168 -7.07 0.00 -4.20
N TYR A 169 -8.30 -0.20 -4.69
CA TYR A 169 -9.33 -0.90 -3.93
C TYR A 169 -8.89 -2.33 -3.56
N ALA A 170 -8.45 -3.11 -4.54
CA ALA A 170 -8.02 -4.49 -4.33
C ALA A 170 -6.78 -4.58 -3.41
N ALA A 171 -5.76 -3.77 -3.67
CA ALA A 171 -4.51 -3.77 -2.91
C ALA A 171 -4.74 -3.41 -1.44
N LEU A 172 -5.45 -2.31 -1.16
CA LEU A 172 -5.71 -1.87 0.21
C LEU A 172 -6.68 -2.81 0.93
N THR A 173 -7.70 -3.35 0.24
CA THR A 173 -8.59 -4.37 0.82
C THR A 173 -7.83 -5.65 1.16
N LEU A 174 -6.88 -6.08 0.31
CA LEU A 174 -6.02 -7.23 0.58
C LEU A 174 -5.08 -6.96 1.76
N ALA A 175 -4.42 -5.80 1.77
CA ALA A 175 -3.53 -5.41 2.85
C ALA A 175 -4.25 -5.33 4.20
N ALA A 176 -5.49 -4.85 4.22
CA ALA A 176 -6.32 -4.77 5.43
C ALA A 176 -6.70 -6.13 6.03
N THR A 177 -6.46 -7.24 5.34
CA THR A 177 -6.63 -8.58 5.92
C THR A 177 -5.47 -8.99 6.83
N SER A 178 -4.33 -8.31 6.73
CA SER A 178 -3.16 -8.57 7.58
C SER A 178 -3.32 -7.98 8.97
N GLU A 179 -2.99 -8.74 10.00
CA GLU A 179 -2.93 -8.28 11.39
C GLU A 179 -1.62 -7.55 11.74
N HIS A 180 -0.67 -7.47 10.81
CA HIS A 180 0.65 -6.89 11.06
C HIS A 180 0.75 -5.41 10.71
N PHE A 181 -0.15 -4.88 9.87
CA PHE A 181 -0.19 -3.45 9.62
C PHE A 181 -0.99 -2.73 10.69
N ASP A 182 -0.38 -1.80 11.41
CA ASP A 182 -1.07 -0.99 12.41
C ASP A 182 -2.18 -0.11 11.78
N PHE A 183 -2.01 0.23 10.51
CA PHE A 183 -2.97 1.02 9.75
C PHE A 183 -2.92 0.67 8.26
N VAL A 184 -4.08 0.59 7.63
CA VAL A 184 -4.25 0.51 6.17
C VAL A 184 -5.37 1.46 5.78
N PRO A 185 -5.16 2.41 4.84
CA PRO A 185 -6.24 3.27 4.37
C PRO A 185 -7.39 2.46 3.79
N THR A 186 -8.62 2.85 4.10
CA THR A 186 -9.83 2.16 3.64
C THR A 186 -10.35 2.79 2.35
N PRO A 187 -10.32 2.08 1.22
CA PRO A 187 -10.68 2.65 -0.08
C PRO A 187 -12.20 2.61 -0.33
N TYR A 188 -12.79 3.76 -0.60
CA TYR A 188 -14.18 3.88 -1.07
C TYR A 188 -14.21 4.49 -2.47
N LYS A 189 -14.95 3.88 -3.39
CA LYS A 189 -15.20 4.46 -4.71
C LYS A 189 -16.32 5.49 -4.62
N VAL A 190 -16.10 6.64 -5.24
CA VAL A 190 -17.04 7.76 -5.25
C VAL A 190 -17.09 8.39 -6.65
N ASP A 191 -18.25 8.90 -7.03
CA ASP A 191 -18.39 9.82 -8.16
C ASP A 191 -18.06 11.23 -7.69
N LEU A 192 -17.01 11.84 -8.26
CA LEU A 192 -16.62 13.21 -7.94
C LEU A 192 -17.27 14.20 -8.91
N TYR A 193 -17.89 15.22 -8.34
CA TYR A 193 -18.34 16.42 -9.05
C TYR A 193 -17.59 17.65 -8.52
N LEU A 194 -16.95 18.39 -9.42
CA LEU A 194 -16.25 19.63 -9.10
C LEU A 194 -16.99 20.82 -9.72
N ASN A 195 -17.51 21.72 -8.91
CA ASN A 195 -18.35 22.85 -9.35
C ASN A 195 -19.57 22.43 -10.20
N GLY A 196 -20.14 21.27 -9.92
CA GLY A 196 -21.29 20.71 -10.62
C GLY A 196 -20.95 19.92 -11.90
N GLU A 197 -19.67 19.87 -12.31
CA GLU A 197 -19.20 19.09 -13.44
C GLU A 197 -18.66 17.74 -12.99
N TYR A 198 -19.00 16.67 -13.71
CA TYR A 198 -18.52 15.32 -13.42
C TYR A 198 -17.01 15.22 -13.67
N ALA A 199 -16.27 14.81 -12.67
CA ALA A 199 -14.81 14.67 -12.70
C ALA A 199 -14.32 13.21 -12.80
N GLY A 200 -15.21 12.24 -12.64
CA GLY A 200 -14.87 10.81 -12.76
C GLY A 200 -15.09 10.01 -11.47
N VAL A 201 -14.82 8.71 -11.56
CA VAL A 201 -14.72 7.80 -10.40
C VAL A 201 -13.40 8.02 -9.69
N TYR A 202 -13.42 8.22 -8.38
CA TYR A 202 -12.23 8.40 -7.54
C TYR A 202 -12.20 7.39 -6.40
N THR A 203 -11.01 7.11 -5.88
CA THR A 203 -10.86 6.45 -4.59
C THR A 203 -10.75 7.49 -3.50
N LEU A 204 -11.78 7.59 -2.64
CA LEU A 204 -11.73 8.37 -1.39
C LEU A 204 -11.17 7.47 -0.29
N CYS A 205 -10.12 7.92 0.38
CA CYS A 205 -9.56 7.23 1.54
C CYS A 205 -8.87 8.20 2.49
N GLU A 206 -8.39 7.67 3.62
CA GLU A 206 -7.58 8.42 4.57
C GLU A 206 -6.23 8.79 3.95
N GLN A 207 -5.73 9.96 4.32
CA GLN A 207 -4.34 10.34 4.06
C GLN A 207 -3.42 9.53 4.98
N VAL A 208 -2.38 8.91 4.43
CA VAL A 208 -1.29 8.35 5.25
C VAL A 208 -0.59 9.50 5.96
N GLN A 209 -0.68 9.53 7.26
CA GLN A 209 -0.08 10.53 8.13
C GLN A 209 -0.12 10.03 9.58
N GLU A 210 0.72 10.62 10.44
CA GLU A 210 0.54 10.52 11.87
C GLU A 210 -0.77 11.19 12.28
N ASN A 211 -1.65 10.46 12.97
CA ASN A 211 -2.89 10.95 13.59
C ASN A 211 -3.57 9.82 14.40
N GLU A 212 -4.26 10.19 15.49
CA GLU A 212 -5.24 9.32 16.17
C GLU A 212 -6.27 8.77 15.17
N GLY A 213 -6.54 7.46 15.22
CA GLY A 213 -7.44 6.78 14.27
C GLY A 213 -6.81 6.49 12.89
N ARG A 214 -5.50 6.67 12.77
CA ARG A 214 -4.66 6.30 11.62
C ARG A 214 -3.38 5.66 12.14
N LEU A 215 -2.22 6.05 11.62
CA LEU A 215 -0.95 5.66 12.21
C LEU A 215 -0.66 6.56 13.41
N ASP A 216 -1.01 6.08 14.61
CA ASP A 216 -0.85 6.81 15.86
C ASP A 216 0.60 6.67 16.36
N LEU A 217 1.39 7.69 16.14
CA LEU A 217 2.80 7.79 16.54
C LEU A 217 3.06 8.99 17.44
N GLU A 218 2.00 9.73 17.83
CA GLU A 218 2.15 10.97 18.58
C GLU A 218 2.85 10.75 19.92
N ILE A 219 3.89 11.48 20.15
CA ILE A 219 4.58 11.55 21.44
C ILE A 219 4.88 13.00 21.83
N GLU A 220 4.91 13.27 23.13
CA GLU A 220 5.44 14.53 23.64
C GLU A 220 6.98 14.53 23.61
N ILE A 221 7.60 15.25 22.66
CA ILE A 221 9.06 15.33 22.54
C ILE A 221 9.64 16.19 23.66
N LYS A 222 10.37 15.56 24.59
CA LYS A 222 10.96 16.20 25.76
C LYS A 222 12.46 16.48 25.56
N ARG A 223 12.95 17.53 26.20
CA ARG A 223 14.39 17.89 26.20
C ARG A 223 15.31 16.78 26.78
N SER A 224 14.77 15.85 27.53
CA SER A 224 15.51 14.71 28.11
C SER A 224 15.78 13.59 27.11
N MET A 225 15.04 13.51 26.02
CA MET A 225 15.18 12.49 24.96
C MET A 225 16.49 12.69 24.22
N LYS A 226 17.28 11.64 24.02
CA LYS A 226 18.62 11.67 23.44
C LYS A 226 18.89 10.57 22.45
N ASP A 227 18.37 9.36 22.74
CA ASP A 227 18.61 8.17 21.94
C ASP A 227 17.46 7.99 20.95
N LEU A 228 17.69 7.30 19.81
CA LEU A 228 16.67 7.09 18.80
C LEU A 228 15.45 6.35 19.36
N GLU A 229 15.68 5.44 20.31
CA GLU A 229 14.66 4.66 20.99
C GLU A 229 13.70 5.52 21.86
N ASP A 230 14.03 6.79 22.11
CA ASP A 230 13.12 7.72 22.79
C ASP A 230 12.04 8.29 21.84
N TYR A 231 12.16 8.08 20.53
CA TYR A 231 11.33 8.71 19.50
C TYR A 231 10.52 7.69 18.71
N ASN A 232 9.39 8.16 18.16
CA ASN A 232 8.70 7.54 17.04
C ASN A 232 8.97 8.36 15.77
N PHE A 233 8.91 7.74 14.59
CA PHE A 233 8.97 8.49 13.34
C PHE A 233 8.23 7.76 12.20
N LEU A 234 7.77 8.55 11.22
CA LEU A 234 7.23 8.11 9.94
C LEU A 234 8.08 8.70 8.82
N ILE A 235 8.51 7.88 7.90
CA ILE A 235 9.24 8.26 6.69
C ILE A 235 8.59 7.65 5.46
N CYS A 236 8.79 8.30 4.32
CA CYS A 236 8.38 7.78 3.02
C CYS A 236 9.60 7.72 2.09
N MET A 237 9.90 6.55 1.54
CA MET A 237 10.87 6.47 0.45
C MET A 237 10.25 7.10 -0.80
N ASN A 238 10.94 8.08 -1.37
CA ASN A 238 10.45 8.82 -2.52
C ASN A 238 11.58 9.11 -3.50
N TYR A 239 11.25 9.37 -4.78
CA TYR A 239 12.26 9.77 -5.75
C TYR A 239 12.49 11.28 -5.78
N ASN A 240 11.67 12.05 -5.06
CA ASN A 240 11.82 13.50 -4.99
C ASN A 240 13.06 13.91 -4.19
N ALA A 241 13.76 14.89 -4.73
CA ALA A 241 14.80 15.63 -4.04
C ALA A 241 14.30 17.06 -3.78
N PRO A 242 14.86 17.79 -2.81
CA PRO A 242 14.45 19.18 -2.52
C PRO A 242 14.47 20.11 -3.74
N GLU A 243 15.34 19.81 -4.72
CA GLU A 243 15.50 20.65 -5.93
C GLU A 243 14.58 20.21 -7.07
N LYS A 244 13.83 19.11 -6.93
CA LYS A 244 12.97 18.62 -8.01
C LYS A 244 11.61 19.32 -8.01
N PRO A 245 11.03 19.56 -9.20
CA PRO A 245 9.64 20.01 -9.32
C PRO A 245 8.71 19.01 -8.64
N GLY A 246 7.93 19.46 -7.67
CA GLY A 246 6.99 18.63 -6.92
C GLY A 246 7.42 18.34 -5.49
N ALA A 247 8.67 18.66 -5.09
CA ALA A 247 9.03 18.70 -3.67
C ALA A 247 8.12 19.68 -2.91
N GLU A 248 7.66 19.28 -1.74
CA GLU A 248 6.81 20.13 -0.89
C GLU A 248 7.69 21.01 0.01
N GLU A 249 7.32 22.30 0.14
CA GLU A 249 8.02 23.22 1.04
C GLU A 249 7.79 22.81 2.50
N GLY A 250 8.83 22.86 3.30
CA GLY A 250 8.79 22.49 4.73
C GLY A 250 9.00 21.01 5.01
N VAL A 251 9.04 20.14 3.99
CA VAL A 251 9.35 18.72 4.17
C VAL A 251 10.85 18.51 4.32
N THR A 252 11.23 17.68 5.28
CA THR A 252 12.63 17.33 5.50
C THR A 252 13.01 16.09 4.69
N TYR A 253 13.97 16.23 3.79
CA TYR A 253 14.46 15.16 2.93
C TYR A 253 15.85 14.70 3.36
N PHE A 254 16.16 13.41 3.19
CA PHE A 254 17.51 12.87 3.27
C PHE A 254 17.79 11.86 2.15
N TYR A 255 19.07 11.69 1.84
CA TYR A 255 19.53 10.80 0.77
C TYR A 255 20.43 9.72 1.31
N LEU A 256 20.10 8.46 1.04
CA LEU A 256 20.94 7.32 1.39
C LEU A 256 21.72 6.84 0.17
N SER A 257 23.01 7.14 0.15
CA SER A 257 23.90 6.81 -0.96
C SER A 257 24.12 5.31 -1.16
N ASN A 258 23.90 4.50 -0.13
CA ASN A 258 24.05 3.04 -0.21
C ASN A 258 22.88 2.34 -0.92
N CYS A 259 21.72 2.99 -1.10
CA CYS A 259 20.63 2.50 -1.95
C CYS A 259 20.25 3.49 -3.07
N GLU A 260 20.88 4.66 -3.11
CA GLU A 260 20.62 5.72 -4.09
C GLU A 260 19.16 6.21 -4.08
N ARG A 261 18.56 6.34 -2.87
CA ARG A 261 17.17 6.75 -2.67
C ARG A 261 17.07 7.97 -1.78
N TYR A 262 16.04 8.78 -2.06
CA TYR A 262 15.59 9.86 -1.19
C TYR A 262 14.47 9.37 -0.27
N PHE A 263 14.41 9.95 0.92
CA PHE A 263 13.38 9.73 1.91
C PHE A 263 12.85 11.07 2.39
N GLU A 264 11.57 11.11 2.68
CA GLU A 264 10.87 12.24 3.30
C GLU A 264 10.59 11.88 4.75
N LEU A 265 10.90 12.79 5.68
CA LEU A 265 10.50 12.67 7.08
C LEU A 265 9.11 13.30 7.22
N GLU A 266 8.09 12.46 7.38
CA GLU A 266 6.70 12.86 7.52
C GLU A 266 6.35 13.24 8.96
N TYR A 267 6.96 12.56 9.94
CA TYR A 267 6.79 12.77 11.37
C TYR A 267 8.03 12.26 12.14
N PRO A 268 8.45 12.92 13.24
CA PRO A 268 8.04 14.28 13.65
C PRO A 268 8.62 15.35 12.74
N THR A 269 7.97 16.51 12.72
CA THR A 269 8.47 17.69 12.00
C THR A 269 9.50 18.46 12.84
N LYS A 270 10.24 19.36 12.23
CA LYS A 270 11.22 20.17 12.96
C LYS A 270 10.59 21.02 14.06
N GLU A 271 9.34 21.44 13.86
CA GLU A 271 8.55 22.27 14.77
C GLU A 271 8.16 21.56 16.05
N ASP A 272 8.11 20.22 16.04
CA ASP A 272 7.76 19.41 17.21
C ASP A 272 8.89 19.37 18.25
N PHE A 273 10.11 19.77 17.85
CA PHE A 273 11.28 19.71 18.74
C PHE A 273 11.48 20.97 19.57
N PRO A 274 11.84 20.81 20.87
CA PRO A 274 12.17 21.94 21.75
C PRO A 274 13.34 22.80 21.28
N SER A 275 14.19 22.29 20.37
CA SER A 275 15.31 23.02 19.77
C SER A 275 15.81 22.37 18.49
N GLU A 276 16.34 23.18 17.59
CA GLU A 276 16.99 22.72 16.36
C GLU A 276 18.17 21.77 16.63
N ALA A 277 18.92 21.97 17.70
CA ALA A 277 20.02 21.08 18.07
C ALA A 277 19.53 19.68 18.41
N GLN A 278 18.39 19.56 19.09
CA GLN A 278 17.78 18.25 19.40
C GLN A 278 17.23 17.59 18.13
N PHE A 279 16.54 18.34 17.27
CA PHE A 279 16.10 17.86 15.97
C PHE A 279 17.28 17.29 15.15
N ASN A 280 18.40 18.05 15.04
CA ASN A 280 19.56 17.61 14.29
C ASN A 280 20.20 16.34 14.88
N THR A 281 20.15 16.17 16.20
CA THR A 281 20.65 14.95 16.89
C THR A 281 19.76 13.75 16.55
N PHE A 282 18.45 13.90 16.67
CA PHE A 282 17.47 12.88 16.29
C PHE A 282 17.61 12.52 14.81
N PHE A 283 17.60 13.52 13.93
CA PHE A 283 17.64 13.32 12.49
C PHE A 283 18.91 12.56 12.06
N LYS A 284 20.06 12.91 12.65
CA LYS A 284 21.32 12.19 12.40
C LYS A 284 21.24 10.73 12.87
N ALA A 285 20.68 10.47 14.04
CA ALA A 285 20.53 9.11 14.57
C ALA A 285 19.58 8.26 13.70
N MET A 286 18.47 8.85 13.24
CA MET A 286 17.54 8.23 12.30
C MET A 286 18.22 7.93 10.95
N GLU A 287 18.96 8.87 10.38
CA GLU A 287 19.68 8.67 9.11
C GLU A 287 20.73 7.56 9.23
N ASP A 288 21.48 7.51 10.32
CA ASP A 288 22.49 6.47 10.57
C ASP A 288 21.83 5.10 10.73
N TYR A 289 20.72 5.02 11.49
CA TYR A 289 19.92 3.80 11.64
C TYR A 289 19.40 3.29 10.29
N MET A 290 18.85 4.16 9.46
CA MET A 290 18.36 3.80 8.13
C MET A 290 19.51 3.34 7.21
N ARG A 291 20.67 3.97 7.28
CA ARG A 291 21.87 3.57 6.52
C ARG A 291 22.35 2.17 6.90
N GLU A 292 22.40 1.86 8.18
CA GLU A 292 22.76 0.54 8.69
C GLU A 292 21.73 -0.51 8.29
N THR A 293 20.45 -0.18 8.42
CA THR A 293 19.33 -1.04 8.03
C THR A 293 19.38 -1.40 6.55
N VAL A 294 19.56 -0.42 5.66
CA VAL A 294 19.73 -0.65 4.21
C VAL A 294 20.95 -1.56 3.96
N SER A 295 22.06 -1.33 4.64
CA SER A 295 23.25 -2.19 4.47
C SER A 295 22.99 -3.62 4.93
N ALA A 296 22.20 -3.81 6.00
CA ALA A 296 21.80 -5.12 6.49
C ALA A 296 20.88 -5.86 5.49
N PHE A 297 19.99 -5.14 4.82
CA PHE A 297 19.17 -5.70 3.74
C PHE A 297 20.03 -6.18 2.56
N GLN A 298 20.94 -5.35 2.07
CA GLN A 298 21.85 -5.68 0.97
C GLN A 298 22.69 -6.94 1.26
N GLN A 299 23.08 -7.11 2.53
CA GLN A 299 23.88 -8.25 2.99
C GLN A 299 23.03 -9.44 3.44
N SER A 300 21.70 -9.33 3.42
CA SER A 300 20.78 -10.30 4.02
C SER A 300 21.18 -10.67 5.47
N ASN A 301 21.60 -9.68 6.26
CA ASN A 301 22.10 -9.86 7.62
C ASN A 301 20.96 -10.20 8.58
N ARG A 302 20.66 -11.49 8.68
CA ARG A 302 19.55 -12.02 9.47
C ARG A 302 19.58 -11.58 10.93
N HIS A 303 20.77 -11.52 11.56
CA HIS A 303 20.88 -11.14 12.98
C HIS A 303 20.44 -9.68 13.18
N TYR A 304 20.91 -8.76 12.33
CA TYR A 304 20.52 -7.36 12.41
C TYR A 304 19.03 -7.19 12.10
N LEU A 305 18.57 -7.76 10.98
CA LEU A 305 17.18 -7.61 10.52
C LEU A 305 16.18 -8.13 11.55
N SER A 306 16.41 -9.28 12.17
CA SER A 306 15.49 -9.82 13.16
C SER A 306 15.39 -8.98 14.44
N LYS A 307 16.38 -8.15 14.73
CA LYS A 307 16.41 -7.27 15.92
C LYS A 307 15.84 -5.88 15.62
N ASN A 308 16.10 -5.34 14.45
CA ASN A 308 15.86 -3.92 14.14
C ASN A 308 14.73 -3.69 13.13
N VAL A 309 14.18 -4.75 12.53
CA VAL A 309 13.10 -4.64 11.53
C VAL A 309 11.96 -5.57 11.94
N ASP A 310 10.75 -5.08 11.86
CA ASP A 310 9.57 -5.93 11.89
C ASP A 310 9.46 -6.65 10.55
N MET A 311 9.89 -7.90 10.54
CA MET A 311 9.93 -8.70 9.31
C MET A 311 8.55 -9.22 8.92
N ASP A 312 7.57 -9.19 9.81
CA ASP A 312 6.21 -9.64 9.49
C ASP A 312 5.48 -8.56 8.68
N THR A 313 5.61 -7.28 9.04
CA THR A 313 5.10 -6.18 8.22
C THR A 313 5.74 -6.16 6.83
N LEU A 314 7.06 -6.38 6.73
CA LEU A 314 7.76 -6.41 5.44
C LEU A 314 7.36 -7.62 4.57
N ILE A 315 7.14 -8.79 5.17
CA ILE A 315 6.68 -9.99 4.46
C ILE A 315 5.30 -9.74 3.87
N ASP A 316 4.39 -9.16 4.64
CA ASP A 316 3.02 -8.89 4.19
C ASP A 316 3.01 -7.80 3.12
N PHE A 317 3.80 -6.73 3.29
CA PHE A 317 4.00 -5.70 2.27
C PHE A 317 4.51 -6.30 0.95
N PHE A 318 5.54 -7.14 1.01
CA PHE A 318 6.09 -7.83 -0.14
C PHE A 318 5.06 -8.74 -0.84
N ILE A 319 4.25 -9.48 -0.08
CA ILE A 319 3.24 -10.38 -0.65
C ILE A 319 2.16 -9.57 -1.39
N VAL A 320 1.68 -8.46 -0.81
CA VAL A 320 0.72 -7.57 -1.47
C VAL A 320 1.30 -7.03 -2.77
N ASP A 321 2.53 -6.52 -2.75
CA ASP A 321 3.24 -6.03 -3.95
C ASP A 321 3.35 -7.10 -5.03
N GLN A 322 3.69 -8.34 -4.64
CA GLN A 322 3.82 -9.44 -5.59
C GLN A 322 2.48 -9.86 -6.17
N ILE A 323 1.41 -9.87 -5.37
CA ILE A 323 0.06 -10.18 -5.85
C ILE A 323 -0.39 -9.12 -6.86
N MET A 324 -0.20 -7.87 -6.53
CA MET A 324 -0.63 -6.74 -7.37
C MET A 324 0.27 -6.53 -8.60
N GLY A 325 1.50 -7.03 -8.60
CA GLY A 325 2.49 -6.73 -9.63
C GLY A 325 2.85 -5.25 -9.63
N GLU A 326 3.08 -4.71 -8.43
CA GLU A 326 3.38 -3.31 -8.20
C GLU A 326 4.78 -2.96 -8.77
N ARG A 327 4.95 -1.76 -9.37
CA ARG A 327 6.15 -1.38 -10.11
C ARG A 327 6.96 -0.24 -9.52
N ASP A 328 6.38 0.55 -8.63
CA ASP A 328 6.99 1.77 -8.13
C ASP A 328 7.69 1.61 -6.78
N HIS A 329 7.28 0.63 -5.95
CA HIS A 329 7.77 0.45 -4.59
C HIS A 329 9.24 0.02 -4.49
N HIS A 330 9.90 -0.25 -5.60
CA HIS A 330 11.35 -0.42 -5.61
C HIS A 330 12.12 0.91 -5.46
N TRP A 331 11.44 2.06 -5.60
CA TRP A 331 12.10 3.38 -5.57
C TRP A 331 11.27 4.54 -5.01
N LYS A 332 9.94 4.41 -4.82
CA LYS A 332 9.09 5.47 -4.26
C LYS A 332 7.85 4.91 -3.56
N SER A 333 7.12 5.77 -2.89
CA SER A 333 5.81 5.51 -2.29
C SER A 333 5.80 4.41 -1.22
N VAL A 334 6.98 4.10 -0.60
CA VAL A 334 7.08 3.13 0.48
C VAL A 334 7.15 3.86 1.81
N PHE A 335 6.07 3.79 2.57
CA PHE A 335 6.04 4.27 3.93
C PHE A 335 6.69 3.27 4.89
N MET A 336 7.39 3.81 5.88
CA MET A 336 7.99 3.05 6.97
C MET A 336 7.90 3.86 8.25
N TYR A 337 7.70 3.19 9.37
CA TYR A 337 7.61 3.85 10.67
C TYR A 337 8.39 3.10 11.75
N TYR A 338 8.67 3.78 12.83
CA TYR A 338 9.47 3.30 13.95
C TYR A 338 8.79 3.68 15.26
N LYS A 339 8.69 2.75 16.21
CA LYS A 339 7.97 2.92 17.47
C LYS A 339 8.87 2.77 18.70
N GLY A 340 10.03 3.44 18.69
CA GLY A 340 11.01 3.37 19.79
C GLY A 340 10.42 3.83 21.11
N ALA A 341 9.72 4.96 21.13
CA ALA A 341 9.11 5.50 22.34
C ALA A 341 8.01 4.60 22.93
N GLU A 342 7.44 3.70 22.14
CA GLU A 342 6.46 2.72 22.58
C GLU A 342 7.10 1.39 23.05
N GLY A 343 8.43 1.30 23.00
CA GLY A 343 9.18 0.11 23.40
C GLY A 343 9.33 -0.96 22.32
N ASP A 344 8.99 -0.62 21.07
CA ASP A 344 9.23 -1.46 19.90
C ASP A 344 10.21 -0.78 18.92
N PRO A 345 11.53 -0.79 19.23
CA PRO A 345 12.54 -0.08 18.47
C PRO A 345 12.89 -0.78 17.15
N LYS A 346 11.87 -1.00 16.31
CA LYS A 346 12.00 -1.62 15.00
C LYS A 346 11.44 -0.76 13.89
N LEU A 347 11.97 -0.94 12.69
CA LEU A 347 11.41 -0.38 11.46
C LEU A 347 10.28 -1.28 10.97
N HIS A 348 9.08 -0.74 10.87
CA HIS A 348 7.89 -1.36 10.30
C HIS A 348 7.69 -0.87 8.87
N PHE A 349 7.17 -1.74 7.99
CA PHE A 349 6.83 -1.40 6.61
C PHE A 349 5.31 -1.17 6.48
N GLY A 350 4.95 -0.11 5.81
CA GLY A 350 3.57 0.36 5.68
C GLY A 350 3.38 1.76 6.28
N PRO A 351 2.16 2.30 6.20
CA PRO A 351 0.96 1.76 5.57
C PRO A 351 1.13 1.52 4.05
N PRO A 352 0.53 0.44 3.50
CA PRO A 352 0.49 0.23 2.04
C PRO A 352 -0.17 1.40 1.33
N TRP A 353 0.37 1.79 0.16
CA TRP A 353 -0.02 3.03 -0.54
C TRP A 353 0.35 3.02 -2.02
N ASP A 354 -0.44 3.71 -2.89
CA ASP A 354 -0.08 4.05 -4.28
C ASP A 354 0.00 2.86 -5.24
N TYR A 355 -1.09 2.07 -5.31
CA TYR A 355 -1.18 0.86 -6.15
C TYR A 355 -1.85 1.10 -7.52
N ASP A 356 -1.95 2.33 -8.01
CA ASP A 356 -2.56 2.57 -9.33
C ASP A 356 -1.67 2.09 -10.49
N PHE A 357 -0.36 1.93 -10.27
CA PHE A 357 0.61 1.44 -11.24
C PHE A 357 0.97 -0.04 -11.04
N CYS A 358 -0.05 -0.88 -11.05
CA CYS A 358 0.05 -2.33 -10.86
C CYS A 358 0.03 -3.12 -12.19
N MET A 359 0.01 -4.46 -12.09
CA MET A 359 -0.08 -5.40 -13.20
C MET A 359 0.97 -5.18 -14.29
N PHE A 360 2.09 -4.54 -13.94
CA PHE A 360 3.12 -4.18 -14.90
C PHE A 360 2.61 -3.30 -16.07
N THR A 361 1.54 -2.52 -15.82
CA THR A 361 1.01 -1.58 -16.81
C THR A 361 2.08 -0.57 -17.23
N GLN A 362 1.93 -0.03 -18.43
CA GLN A 362 2.81 1.04 -18.92
C GLN A 362 2.39 2.39 -18.34
N TRP A 363 3.29 3.37 -18.36
CA TRP A 363 2.99 4.76 -17.96
C TRP A 363 1.83 5.42 -18.72
N THR A 364 1.37 4.81 -19.79
CA THR A 364 0.19 5.23 -20.56
C THR A 364 -1.12 4.70 -20.01
N GLY A 365 -1.06 3.82 -18.99
CA GLY A 365 -2.23 3.07 -18.49
C GLY A 365 -2.61 1.90 -19.40
N GLU A 366 -1.81 1.60 -20.41
CA GLU A 366 -2.08 0.46 -21.32
C GLU A 366 -1.50 -0.82 -20.73
N PRO A 367 -2.23 -1.96 -20.82
CA PRO A 367 -1.70 -3.26 -20.42
C PRO A 367 -0.41 -3.56 -21.20
N ASN A 368 0.58 -4.13 -20.54
CA ASN A 368 1.75 -4.62 -21.24
C ASN A 368 1.41 -5.97 -21.88
N GLU A 369 1.11 -5.98 -23.19
CA GLU A 369 0.78 -7.20 -23.93
C GLU A 369 1.93 -8.22 -23.98
N GLU A 370 3.18 -7.78 -23.81
CA GLU A 370 4.35 -8.67 -23.68
C GLU A 370 4.45 -9.31 -22.29
N PHE A 371 3.56 -8.93 -21.37
CA PHE A 371 3.58 -9.41 -20.00
C PHE A 371 3.02 -10.84 -19.92
N ASP A 372 3.87 -11.80 -19.62
CA ASP A 372 3.44 -13.17 -19.32
C ASP A 372 2.96 -13.24 -17.87
N LEU A 373 1.64 -13.17 -17.69
CA LEU A 373 0.96 -13.33 -16.40
C LEU A 373 1.38 -14.61 -15.63
N SER A 374 2.15 -15.51 -16.25
CA SER A 374 2.57 -16.79 -15.65
C SER A 374 3.98 -16.77 -15.05
N ASN A 375 4.85 -15.79 -15.41
CA ASN A 375 6.29 -15.96 -15.20
C ASN A 375 6.98 -14.86 -14.39
N ASP A 376 6.33 -13.73 -14.08
CA ASP A 376 7.16 -12.61 -13.66
C ASP A 376 7.06 -12.26 -12.17
N PHE A 377 7.75 -13.08 -11.42
CA PHE A 377 8.57 -12.61 -10.32
C PHE A 377 9.85 -12.03 -10.95
N ASN A 378 9.89 -10.72 -11.22
CA ASN A 378 11.10 -10.10 -11.75
C ASN A 378 12.02 -9.66 -10.60
N PRO A 379 13.05 -10.46 -10.24
CA PRO A 379 13.96 -10.11 -9.15
C PRO A 379 14.88 -8.93 -9.49
N HIS A 380 14.90 -8.46 -10.75
CA HIS A 380 15.85 -7.44 -11.20
C HIS A 380 15.38 -6.01 -10.94
N GLU A 381 14.11 -5.82 -10.63
CA GLU A 381 13.52 -4.53 -10.25
C GLU A 381 13.09 -4.52 -8.77
N ALA A 382 13.52 -5.49 -7.99
CA ALA A 382 13.15 -5.59 -6.59
C ALA A 382 13.75 -4.44 -5.77
N SER A 383 12.95 -3.91 -4.85
CA SER A 383 13.42 -3.00 -3.82
C SER A 383 14.61 -3.60 -3.05
N VAL A 384 15.55 -2.78 -2.62
CA VAL A 384 16.66 -3.20 -1.74
C VAL A 384 16.14 -3.92 -0.49
N PHE A 385 14.96 -3.57 -0.02
CA PHE A 385 14.32 -4.19 1.14
C PHE A 385 13.84 -5.62 0.87
N PHE A 386 13.62 -6.01 -0.39
CA PHE A 386 13.22 -7.36 -0.77
C PHE A 386 14.40 -8.32 -1.00
N THR A 387 15.62 -7.82 -0.97
CA THR A 387 16.85 -8.61 -1.16
C THR A 387 16.91 -9.88 -0.30
N PRO A 388 16.53 -9.89 1.00
CA PRO A 388 16.55 -11.10 1.82
C PRO A 388 15.61 -12.19 1.32
N PHE A 389 14.46 -11.84 0.73
CA PHE A 389 13.49 -12.80 0.21
C PHE A 389 14.01 -13.53 -1.03
N LEU A 390 14.88 -12.85 -1.80
CA LEU A 390 15.50 -13.41 -3.00
C LEU A 390 16.73 -14.25 -2.68
N ASN A 391 17.49 -13.88 -1.64
CA ASN A 391 18.82 -14.41 -1.36
C ASN A 391 18.89 -15.35 -0.15
N SER A 392 17.82 -15.49 0.62
CA SER A 392 17.81 -16.28 1.86
C SER A 392 16.63 -17.25 1.91
N ALA A 393 16.92 -18.54 1.76
CA ALA A 393 15.93 -19.62 1.86
C ALA A 393 15.11 -19.57 3.16
N TYR A 394 15.64 -18.98 4.24
CA TYR A 394 14.90 -18.78 5.48
C TYR A 394 13.76 -17.78 5.30
N TYR A 395 14.02 -16.61 4.70
CA TYR A 395 13.01 -15.60 4.49
C TYR A 395 12.04 -15.97 3.35
N THR A 396 12.54 -16.56 2.27
CA THR A 396 11.71 -17.10 1.19
C THR A 396 10.65 -18.08 1.74
N ARG A 397 11.05 -18.98 2.63
CA ARG A 397 10.11 -19.92 3.26
C ARG A 397 9.07 -19.21 4.13
N LYS A 398 9.44 -18.14 4.84
CA LYS A 398 8.47 -17.36 5.63
C LYS A 398 7.42 -16.71 4.73
N VAL A 399 7.85 -16.14 3.59
CA VAL A 399 6.94 -15.59 2.58
C VAL A 399 5.96 -16.66 2.08
N TRP A 400 6.46 -17.82 1.69
CA TRP A 400 5.61 -18.91 1.20
C TRP A 400 4.61 -19.38 2.25
N THR A 401 5.07 -19.63 3.47
CA THR A 401 4.19 -20.04 4.57
C THR A 401 3.11 -18.97 4.85
N ARG A 402 3.46 -17.68 4.86
CA ARG A 402 2.51 -16.59 5.08
C ARG A 402 1.50 -16.49 3.94
N TYR A 403 1.94 -16.63 2.70
CA TYR A 403 1.05 -16.68 1.54
C TYR A 403 0.09 -17.86 1.64
N GLU A 404 0.60 -19.08 1.83
CA GLU A 404 -0.21 -20.30 1.91
C GLU A 404 -1.24 -20.24 3.05
N THR A 405 -0.83 -19.78 4.24
CA THR A 405 -1.68 -19.83 5.45
C THR A 405 -2.65 -18.66 5.55
N HIS A 406 -2.41 -17.55 4.86
CA HIS A 406 -3.24 -16.35 4.97
C HIS A 406 -3.62 -15.77 3.60
N PHE A 407 -2.66 -15.31 2.80
CA PHE A 407 -2.96 -14.48 1.63
C PHE A 407 -3.62 -15.23 0.47
N SER A 408 -3.41 -16.54 0.32
CA SER A 408 -4.09 -17.32 -0.73
C SER A 408 -5.61 -17.30 -0.53
N GLY A 409 -6.10 -17.50 0.70
CA GLY A 409 -7.53 -17.40 1.03
C GLY A 409 -8.05 -15.97 0.96
N ALA A 410 -7.30 -15.02 1.55
CA ALA A 410 -7.66 -13.60 1.51
C ALA A 410 -7.77 -13.05 0.08
N LEU A 411 -6.88 -13.45 -0.82
CA LEU A 411 -6.94 -13.05 -2.23
C LEU A 411 -8.21 -13.56 -2.93
N GLU A 412 -8.67 -14.77 -2.62
CA GLU A 412 -9.93 -15.29 -3.17
C GLU A 412 -11.12 -14.44 -2.74
N GLU A 413 -11.19 -14.07 -1.47
CA GLU A 413 -12.23 -13.16 -0.95
C GLU A 413 -12.14 -11.76 -1.57
N VAL A 414 -10.94 -11.23 -1.77
CA VAL A 414 -10.74 -9.92 -2.41
C VAL A 414 -11.16 -9.95 -3.87
N ILE A 415 -10.86 -11.03 -4.61
CA ILE A 415 -11.32 -11.19 -5.99
C ILE A 415 -12.86 -11.12 -6.04
N ALA A 416 -13.56 -11.85 -5.16
CA ALA A 416 -15.01 -11.80 -5.09
C ALA A 416 -15.55 -10.39 -4.75
N LYS A 417 -14.88 -9.65 -3.84
CA LYS A 417 -15.24 -8.27 -3.52
C LYS A 417 -15.02 -7.33 -4.71
N VAL A 418 -13.94 -7.50 -5.46
CA VAL A 418 -13.65 -6.72 -6.68
C VAL A 418 -14.72 -6.97 -7.75
N GLU A 419 -15.11 -8.23 -7.97
CA GLU A 419 -16.19 -8.59 -8.89
C GLU A 419 -17.52 -7.94 -8.48
N ALA A 420 -17.92 -8.11 -7.22
CA ALA A 420 -19.17 -7.54 -6.70
C ALA A 420 -19.18 -6.01 -6.78
N TYR A 421 -18.02 -5.36 -6.51
CA TYR A 421 -17.93 -3.91 -6.56
C TYR A 421 -18.00 -3.37 -7.99
N ALA A 422 -17.39 -4.07 -8.95
CA ALA A 422 -17.50 -3.73 -10.37
C ALA A 422 -18.94 -3.88 -10.88
N GLU A 423 -19.65 -4.95 -10.47
CA GLU A 423 -21.05 -5.17 -10.80
C GLU A 423 -21.99 -4.12 -10.20
N ALA A 424 -21.61 -3.51 -9.07
CA ALA A 424 -22.41 -2.49 -8.39
C ALA A 424 -22.29 -1.09 -9.01
N MET A 425 -21.29 -0.81 -9.89
CA MET A 425 -21.03 0.53 -10.41
C MET A 425 -20.94 0.65 -11.96
N PRO A 426 -21.80 -0.04 -12.74
CA PRO A 426 -21.64 -0.09 -14.20
C PRO A 426 -21.81 1.28 -14.87
N SER A 427 -22.77 2.11 -14.41
CA SER A 427 -22.99 3.44 -14.98
C SER A 427 -21.85 4.39 -14.64
N SER A 428 -21.33 4.35 -13.42
CA SER A 428 -20.20 5.18 -12.99
C SER A 428 -18.91 4.80 -13.74
N LEU A 429 -18.66 3.50 -13.95
CA LEU A 429 -17.54 3.04 -14.79
C LEU A 429 -17.66 3.53 -16.22
N GLN A 430 -18.82 3.37 -16.85
CA GLN A 430 -19.05 3.83 -18.21
C GLN A 430 -18.83 5.33 -18.33
N MET A 431 -19.38 6.14 -17.42
CA MET A 431 -19.18 7.58 -17.43
C MET A 431 -17.72 7.99 -17.24
N ASN A 432 -16.99 7.31 -16.35
CA ASN A 432 -15.56 7.55 -16.14
C ASN A 432 -14.77 7.29 -17.43
N GLN A 433 -15.14 6.23 -18.14
CA GLN A 433 -14.53 5.86 -19.42
C GLN A 433 -14.82 6.87 -20.53
N ASP A 434 -16.09 7.25 -20.68
CA ASP A 434 -16.50 8.25 -21.65
C ASP A 434 -15.81 9.61 -21.41
N THR A 435 -15.56 9.95 -20.14
CA THR A 435 -14.95 11.22 -19.76
C THR A 435 -13.43 11.22 -20.01
N TRP A 436 -12.73 10.14 -19.70
CA TRP A 436 -11.26 10.13 -19.62
C TRP A 436 -10.56 9.26 -20.65
N TYR A 437 -11.27 8.29 -21.24
CA TYR A 437 -10.69 7.26 -22.12
C TYR A 437 -11.43 7.11 -23.44
N ALA A 438 -12.31 8.06 -23.82
CA ALA A 438 -13.12 8.00 -25.04
C ALA A 438 -12.30 7.81 -26.33
N ASP A 439 -11.08 8.35 -26.38
CA ASP A 439 -10.16 8.20 -27.51
C ASP A 439 -9.34 6.90 -27.47
N LYS A 440 -9.59 6.05 -26.47
CA LYS A 440 -8.89 4.79 -26.21
C LYS A 440 -9.90 3.64 -26.03
N PRO A 441 -10.73 3.33 -27.04
CA PRO A 441 -11.82 2.33 -26.90
C PRO A 441 -11.33 0.93 -26.52
N ASP A 442 -10.10 0.58 -26.91
CA ASP A 442 -9.53 -0.75 -26.61
C ASP A 442 -9.18 -0.96 -25.13
N ILE A 443 -9.18 0.12 -24.34
CA ILE A 443 -8.89 0.08 -22.91
C ILE A 443 -10.17 -0.10 -22.06
N THR A 444 -11.37 0.14 -22.64
CA THR A 444 -12.58 0.46 -21.90
C THR A 444 -13.40 -0.73 -21.41
N GLU A 445 -13.71 -1.69 -22.24
CA GLU A 445 -14.60 -2.80 -21.85
C GLU A 445 -13.85 -3.95 -21.15
N ASP A 446 -12.57 -4.15 -21.47
CA ASP A 446 -11.79 -5.28 -20.99
C ASP A 446 -11.02 -5.00 -19.68
N ASN A 447 -10.98 -3.76 -19.18
CA ASN A 447 -10.08 -3.45 -18.06
C ASN A 447 -10.50 -4.06 -16.74
N VAL A 448 -11.78 -4.04 -16.39
CA VAL A 448 -12.28 -4.70 -15.18
C VAL A 448 -12.13 -6.20 -15.31
N ASP A 449 -12.59 -6.77 -16.42
CA ASP A 449 -12.48 -8.20 -16.71
C ASP A 449 -11.01 -8.63 -16.82
N PHE A 450 -10.17 -7.80 -17.42
CA PHE A 450 -8.73 -8.04 -17.50
C PHE A 450 -8.09 -8.05 -16.12
N PHE A 451 -8.43 -7.10 -15.27
CA PHE A 451 -7.89 -7.04 -13.89
C PHE A 451 -8.33 -8.25 -13.07
N ILE A 452 -9.61 -8.62 -13.11
CA ILE A 452 -10.14 -9.80 -12.44
C ILE A 452 -9.43 -11.07 -12.95
N LYS A 453 -9.28 -11.20 -14.26
CA LYS A 453 -8.55 -12.31 -14.88
C LYS A 453 -7.07 -12.34 -14.46
N TYR A 454 -6.45 -11.17 -14.37
CA TYR A 454 -5.09 -11.04 -13.83
C TYR A 454 -5.01 -11.60 -12.40
N LEU A 455 -5.85 -11.12 -11.48
CA LEU A 455 -5.84 -11.56 -10.09
C LEU A 455 -6.05 -13.07 -9.97
N LYS A 456 -7.01 -13.64 -10.70
CA LYS A 456 -7.28 -15.09 -10.73
C LYS A 456 -6.07 -15.88 -11.23
N LYS A 457 -5.44 -15.40 -12.30
CA LYS A 457 -4.26 -16.06 -12.86
C LYS A 457 -3.05 -15.88 -11.94
N ARG A 458 -2.87 -14.70 -11.33
CA ARG A 458 -1.80 -14.44 -10.37
C ARG A 458 -1.93 -15.34 -9.16
N LYS A 459 -3.14 -15.47 -8.58
CA LYS A 459 -3.42 -16.44 -7.52
C LYS A 459 -3.01 -17.86 -7.91
N SER A 460 -3.48 -18.35 -9.04
CA SER A 460 -3.15 -19.69 -9.53
C SER A 460 -1.63 -19.90 -9.73
N THR A 461 -0.91 -18.85 -10.12
CA THR A 461 0.54 -18.89 -10.25
C THR A 461 1.23 -19.00 -8.90
N LEU A 462 0.84 -18.12 -7.95
CA LEU A 462 1.44 -18.10 -6.62
C LEU A 462 1.08 -19.34 -5.80
N ASP A 463 -0.14 -19.88 -5.92
CA ASP A 463 -0.53 -21.16 -5.31
C ASP A 463 0.36 -22.32 -5.78
N ARG A 464 0.82 -22.30 -7.03
CA ARG A 464 1.74 -23.30 -7.58
C ARG A 464 3.19 -23.08 -7.15
N GLU A 465 3.66 -21.83 -7.08
CA GLU A 465 5.05 -21.46 -6.83
C GLU A 465 5.37 -21.40 -5.33
N TRP A 466 4.40 -20.97 -4.53
CA TRP A 466 4.56 -20.68 -3.11
C TRP A 466 3.70 -21.57 -2.19
N GLY A 467 2.73 -22.31 -2.73
CA GLY A 467 1.84 -23.24 -2.02
C GLY A 467 2.37 -24.68 -1.91
#